data_abd1f172034f09e219ef6c9e233f49c7
#
_entry.id   abd1f172034f09e219ef6c9e233f49c7
#
_cell.length_a   1.000
_cell.length_b   1.000
_cell.length_c   1.000
_cell.angle_alpha   90.00
_cell.angle_beta   90.00
_cell.angle_gamma   90.00
#
_symmetry.space_group_name_H-M   'P 1'
#
loop_
_entity.id
_entity.type
_entity.pdbx_description
1 polymer ?
#
loop_
_entity_poly.entity_id
_entity_poly.type
_entity_poly.pdbx_seq_one_letter_code
_entity_poly.pdbx_strand_id
1 'polypeptide(L)'
;TILAADDLSGVAAILEGVRQAIESGKALPKLEILFTVGEEAGLYGAKAFDVSLLTSKTMYVLDSPGRIGRIVNGAPGRALLEAQVFGKAAHAGNEPEKGIDAAKIMAEMLATMETGRLDENTTSNFSHLWSKTCEAMNVVCDHAILRGEMRSRSGEKLDRYEAYFQSHCREIAEKRGARVEFKRENPFLPFFIPEDSEMIQIVTESLKEMGIEPQINGGGGGMDGNIFNQKGITCVGIATGYFKNHSTEEYLHLDDFYHAGELVARIICLLYTSPSPRDCS
;
A
#
# COMPACT_ATOMS: atom_id res chain seq x y z
N THR A 1 4.99 -15.03 -18.84
CA THR A 1 5.25 -15.40 -17.43
C THR A 1 5.82 -14.17 -16.75
N ILE A 2 5.39 -13.87 -15.54
CA ILE A 2 5.99 -12.85 -14.68
C ILE A 2 7.28 -13.42 -14.08
N LEU A 3 8.33 -12.62 -13.95
CA LEU A 3 9.65 -13.03 -13.45
C LEU A 3 9.60 -13.41 -11.96
N ALA A 4 8.70 -12.77 -11.18
CA ALA A 4 8.60 -12.85 -9.72
C ALA A 4 9.86 -12.33 -8.99
N ALA A 5 10.56 -11.35 -9.58
CA ALA A 5 11.60 -10.62 -8.87
C ALA A 5 11.03 -9.83 -7.70
N ASP A 6 9.80 -9.42 -7.81
CA ASP A 6 8.87 -8.94 -6.80
C ASP A 6 8.16 -10.17 -6.15
N ASP A 7 8.54 -10.69 -4.91
CA ASP A 7 9.74 -10.23 -4.18
C ASP A 7 10.74 -11.36 -3.90
N LEU A 8 10.97 -12.29 -4.83
CA LEU A 8 12.02 -13.29 -4.68
C LEU A 8 13.42 -12.66 -4.60
N SER A 9 13.60 -11.44 -5.13
CA SER A 9 14.86 -10.71 -5.01
C SER A 9 15.16 -10.31 -3.56
N GLY A 10 14.17 -9.87 -2.81
CA GLY A 10 14.31 -9.57 -1.39
C GLY A 10 14.57 -10.83 -0.56
N VAL A 11 13.86 -11.91 -0.84
CA VAL A 11 14.10 -13.21 -0.18
C VAL A 11 15.55 -13.66 -0.38
N ALA A 12 16.06 -13.61 -1.61
CA ALA A 12 17.44 -13.99 -1.91
C ALA A 12 18.45 -13.04 -1.26
N ALA A 13 18.21 -11.73 -1.29
CA ALA A 13 19.07 -10.73 -0.67
C ALA A 13 19.19 -10.94 0.85
N ILE A 14 18.09 -11.26 1.53
CA ILE A 14 18.08 -11.56 2.97
C ILE A 14 18.94 -12.81 3.26
N LEU A 15 18.70 -13.89 2.54
CA LEU A 15 19.44 -15.16 2.75
C LEU A 15 20.93 -14.99 2.48
N GLU A 16 21.30 -14.32 1.38
CA GLU A 16 22.68 -14.06 1.01
C GLU A 16 23.38 -13.12 2.00
N GLY A 17 22.71 -12.03 2.41
CA GLY A 17 23.28 -11.07 3.36
C GLY A 17 23.52 -11.68 4.73
N VAL A 18 22.61 -12.53 5.21
CA VAL A 18 22.79 -13.27 6.47
C VAL A 18 23.96 -14.26 6.34
N ARG A 19 24.07 -14.97 5.21
CA ARG A 19 25.21 -15.87 4.95
C ARG A 19 26.53 -15.12 5.01
N GLN A 20 26.64 -13.97 4.31
CA GLN A 20 27.85 -13.14 4.32
C GLN A 20 28.18 -12.60 5.73
N ALA A 21 27.17 -12.15 6.48
CA ALA A 21 27.36 -11.68 7.83
C ALA A 21 27.93 -12.79 8.74
N ILE A 22 27.40 -14.02 8.66
CA ILE A 22 27.88 -15.17 9.43
C ILE A 22 29.32 -15.52 9.02
N GLU A 23 29.62 -15.58 7.72
CA GLU A 23 30.96 -15.92 7.20
C GLU A 23 32.01 -14.85 7.50
N SER A 24 31.60 -13.60 7.80
CA SER A 24 32.50 -12.53 8.22
C SER A 24 33.25 -12.85 9.54
N GLY A 25 32.74 -13.77 10.34
CA GLY A 25 33.28 -14.14 11.65
C GLY A 25 33.12 -13.03 12.71
N LYS A 26 32.43 -11.94 12.39
CA LYS A 26 32.12 -10.86 13.37
C LYS A 26 31.02 -11.31 14.31
N ALA A 27 30.96 -10.72 15.50
CA ALA A 27 29.82 -10.87 16.37
C ALA A 27 28.59 -10.23 15.70
N LEU A 28 27.42 -10.87 15.80
CA LEU A 28 26.19 -10.42 15.18
C LEU A 28 25.14 -10.11 16.24
N PRO A 29 24.23 -9.14 15.99
CA PRO A 29 23.08 -8.93 16.83
C PRO A 29 22.14 -10.13 16.77
N LYS A 30 21.17 -10.19 17.68
CA LYS A 30 20.06 -11.14 17.55
C LYS A 30 19.24 -10.75 16.32
N LEU A 31 19.14 -11.67 15.36
CA LEU A 31 18.39 -11.49 14.13
C LEU A 31 17.09 -12.32 14.16
N GLU A 32 16.03 -11.74 13.64
CA GLU A 32 14.77 -12.40 13.37
C GLU A 32 14.47 -12.22 11.87
N ILE A 33 14.31 -13.33 11.15
CA ILE A 33 14.01 -13.33 9.72
C ILE A 33 12.55 -13.75 9.57
N LEU A 34 11.77 -12.92 8.86
CA LEU A 34 10.36 -13.16 8.63
C LEU A 34 10.06 -13.17 7.13
N PHE A 35 9.49 -14.26 6.65
CA PHE A 35 8.88 -14.35 5.32
C PHE A 35 7.36 -14.48 5.49
N THR A 36 6.64 -13.57 4.90
CA THR A 36 5.17 -13.54 4.91
C THR A 36 4.61 -14.17 3.65
N VAL A 37 3.33 -14.47 3.63
CA VAL A 37 2.63 -15.05 2.48
C VAL A 37 1.49 -14.14 2.04
N GLY A 38 1.23 -14.09 0.71
CA GLY A 38 0.08 -13.38 0.17
C GLY A 38 0.15 -11.86 0.33
N GLU A 39 1.33 -11.27 0.17
CA GLU A 39 1.51 -9.82 0.13
C GLU A 39 0.66 -9.25 -0.99
N GLU A 40 0.85 -9.69 -2.22
CA GLU A 40 0.17 -9.29 -3.45
C GLU A 40 -1.35 -9.50 -3.43
N ALA A 41 -1.82 -10.44 -2.63
CA ALA A 41 -3.24 -10.72 -2.46
C ALA A 41 -3.92 -9.79 -1.42
N GLY A 42 -3.15 -8.92 -0.76
CA GLY A 42 -3.66 -7.95 0.21
C GLY A 42 -3.03 -8.02 1.59
N LEU A 43 -1.72 -8.28 1.68
CA LEU A 43 -0.92 -8.27 2.91
C LEU A 43 -1.42 -9.31 3.94
N TYR A 44 -1.89 -10.47 3.46
CA TYR A 44 -2.56 -11.44 4.35
C TYR A 44 -1.63 -11.99 5.42
N GLY A 45 -0.40 -12.32 5.07
CA GLY A 45 0.60 -12.83 6.01
C GLY A 45 0.91 -11.83 7.11
N ALA A 46 1.20 -10.58 6.75
CA ALA A 46 1.47 -9.51 7.71
C ALA A 46 0.26 -9.22 8.62
N LYS A 47 -0.96 -9.24 8.06
CA LYS A 47 -2.20 -9.05 8.84
C LYS A 47 -2.42 -10.16 9.86
N ALA A 48 -2.19 -11.41 9.46
CA ALA A 48 -2.41 -12.57 10.31
C ALA A 48 -1.27 -12.80 11.32
N PHE A 49 -0.08 -12.27 11.07
CA PHE A 49 1.09 -12.52 11.91
C PHE A 49 0.93 -11.93 13.31
N ASP A 50 1.22 -12.74 14.33
CA ASP A 50 1.26 -12.32 15.73
C ASP A 50 2.62 -11.69 16.07
N VAL A 51 2.65 -10.35 16.16
CA VAL A 51 3.88 -9.60 16.45
C VAL A 51 4.44 -9.84 17.86
N SER A 52 3.68 -10.48 18.76
CA SER A 52 4.20 -10.88 20.09
C SER A 52 5.27 -11.95 20.00
N LEU A 53 5.37 -12.66 18.88
CA LEU A 53 6.43 -13.63 18.59
C LEU A 53 7.77 -12.96 18.29
N LEU A 54 7.78 -11.67 17.94
CA LEU A 54 8.99 -10.90 17.69
C LEU A 54 9.48 -10.24 18.99
N THR A 55 10.79 -10.26 19.18
CA THR A 55 11.47 -9.45 20.20
C THR A 55 11.92 -8.12 19.65
N SER A 56 12.24 -8.06 18.35
CA SER A 56 12.64 -6.85 17.64
C SER A 56 11.47 -5.87 17.51
N LYS A 57 11.78 -4.58 17.58
CA LYS A 57 10.81 -3.48 17.37
C LYS A 57 11.06 -2.70 16.09
N THR A 58 12.07 -3.10 15.34
CA THR A 58 12.46 -2.52 14.06
C THR A 58 12.57 -3.62 13.01
N MET A 59 12.22 -3.31 11.75
CA MET A 59 12.21 -4.26 10.64
C MET A 59 12.61 -3.55 9.34
N TYR A 60 13.52 -4.15 8.58
CA TYR A 60 13.82 -3.76 7.21
C TYR A 60 13.05 -4.66 6.25
N VAL A 61 12.27 -4.05 5.36
CA VAL A 61 11.41 -4.74 4.39
C VAL A 61 12.05 -4.62 3.01
N LEU A 62 12.53 -5.72 2.46
CA LEU A 62 13.23 -5.75 1.16
C LEU A 62 12.26 -5.99 0.00
N ASP A 63 11.21 -5.23 -0.06
CA ASP A 63 10.11 -5.35 -1.01
C ASP A 63 9.76 -3.97 -1.59
N SER A 64 10.73 -3.41 -2.32
CA SER A 64 10.50 -2.14 -2.99
C SER A 64 11.12 -2.12 -4.38
N PRO A 65 10.39 -1.66 -5.41
CA PRO A 65 10.94 -1.51 -6.75
C PRO A 65 11.95 -0.37 -6.82
N GLY A 66 12.88 -0.46 -7.77
CA GLY A 66 13.86 0.59 -8.06
C GLY A 66 15.29 0.15 -7.82
N ARG A 67 16.22 1.08 -8.12
CA ARG A 67 17.65 0.86 -7.96
C ARG A 67 18.01 0.68 -6.50
N ILE A 68 19.03 -0.15 -6.26
CA ILE A 68 19.68 -0.18 -4.94
C ILE A 68 20.10 1.24 -4.55
N GLY A 69 19.97 1.59 -3.27
CA GLY A 69 20.14 2.97 -2.77
C GLY A 69 18.82 3.64 -2.43
N ARG A 70 17.70 3.17 -2.98
CA ARG A 70 16.38 3.69 -2.62
C ARG A 70 15.93 3.13 -1.26
N ILE A 71 15.63 4.06 -0.35
CA ILE A 71 15.09 3.81 0.99
C ILE A 71 13.65 4.33 1.03
N VAL A 72 12.70 3.46 1.30
CA VAL A 72 11.28 3.82 1.39
C VAL A 72 10.91 4.10 2.85
N ASN A 73 10.89 5.38 3.19
CA ASN A 73 10.62 5.85 4.55
C ASN A 73 9.14 6.10 4.84
N GLY A 74 8.27 5.79 3.92
CA GLY A 74 6.82 5.95 4.09
C GLY A 74 6.03 5.43 2.91
N ALA A 75 4.82 4.99 3.15
CA ALA A 75 3.91 4.50 2.12
C ALA A 75 2.49 5.06 2.33
N PRO A 76 1.68 5.18 1.26
CA PRO A 76 0.31 5.63 1.39
C PRO A 76 -0.54 4.59 2.14
N GLY A 77 -1.58 5.06 2.80
CA GLY A 77 -2.71 4.24 3.18
C GLY A 77 -3.68 4.09 2.01
N ARG A 78 -4.55 3.12 2.11
CA ARG A 78 -5.61 2.82 1.14
C ARG A 78 -6.96 2.80 1.82
N ALA A 79 -7.94 3.52 1.26
CA ALA A 79 -9.34 3.41 1.62
C ALA A 79 -10.13 2.89 0.41
N LEU A 80 -10.93 1.86 0.60
CA LEU A 80 -11.92 1.37 -0.35
C LEU A 80 -13.25 2.02 0.01
N LEU A 81 -13.89 2.66 -0.96
CA LEU A 81 -15.14 3.39 -0.79
C LEU A 81 -16.22 2.77 -1.68
N GLU A 82 -17.40 2.58 -1.11
CA GLU A 82 -18.58 2.10 -1.82
C GLU A 82 -19.77 3.02 -1.54
N ALA A 83 -20.51 3.37 -2.60
CA ALA A 83 -21.82 3.96 -2.52
C ALA A 83 -22.85 3.03 -3.17
N GLN A 84 -23.90 2.69 -2.45
CA GLN A 84 -25.07 1.95 -2.95
C GLN A 84 -26.24 2.88 -3.11
N VAL A 85 -26.68 3.08 -4.35
CA VAL A 85 -27.80 3.96 -4.69
C VAL A 85 -29.07 3.12 -4.81
N PHE A 86 -30.09 3.48 -4.06
CA PHE A 86 -31.40 2.86 -4.08
C PHE A 86 -32.41 3.85 -4.66
N GLY A 87 -32.93 3.51 -5.81
CA GLY A 87 -33.97 4.20 -6.54
C GLY A 87 -35.35 3.51 -6.42
N LYS A 88 -36.08 3.48 -7.53
CA LYS A 88 -37.40 2.85 -7.60
C LYS A 88 -37.60 2.24 -8.97
N ALA A 89 -37.93 0.94 -9.02
CA ALA A 89 -38.28 0.26 -10.26
C ALA A 89 -39.59 0.78 -10.85
N ALA A 90 -39.66 0.82 -12.18
CA ALA A 90 -40.87 1.07 -12.96
C ALA A 90 -40.76 0.41 -14.35
N HIS A 91 -41.85 0.23 -15.04
CA HIS A 91 -41.83 -0.28 -16.41
C HIS A 91 -41.31 0.79 -17.38
N ALA A 92 -40.14 0.54 -17.99
CA ALA A 92 -39.40 1.58 -18.74
C ALA A 92 -40.17 2.08 -20.00
N GLY A 93 -41.09 1.27 -20.56
CA GLY A 93 -41.89 1.66 -21.73
C GLY A 93 -43.26 2.24 -21.41
N ASN A 94 -43.86 1.89 -20.26
CA ASN A 94 -45.23 2.31 -19.93
C ASN A 94 -45.30 3.51 -18.99
N GLU A 95 -44.40 3.54 -17.97
CA GLU A 95 -44.49 4.55 -16.92
C GLU A 95 -43.11 4.84 -16.33
N PRO A 96 -42.09 5.16 -17.17
CA PRO A 96 -40.72 5.41 -16.69
C PRO A 96 -40.63 6.58 -15.69
N GLU A 97 -41.55 7.54 -15.76
CA GLU A 97 -41.63 8.68 -14.87
C GLU A 97 -42.00 8.32 -13.42
N LYS A 98 -42.53 7.13 -13.16
CA LYS A 98 -42.82 6.60 -11.83
C LYS A 98 -41.57 5.94 -11.18
N GLY A 99 -40.53 5.71 -11.97
CA GLY A 99 -39.24 5.15 -11.53
C GLY A 99 -38.28 6.23 -11.01
N ILE A 100 -37.26 5.78 -10.27
CA ILE A 100 -36.09 6.56 -9.90
C ILE A 100 -34.88 5.75 -10.31
N ASP A 101 -34.18 6.21 -11.34
CA ASP A 101 -33.10 5.47 -11.99
C ASP A 101 -31.78 5.58 -11.22
N ALA A 102 -31.47 4.55 -10.44
CA ALA A 102 -30.25 4.48 -9.63
C ALA A 102 -28.95 4.47 -10.48
N ALA A 103 -29.00 3.87 -11.67
CA ALA A 103 -27.82 3.83 -12.55
C ALA A 103 -27.48 5.22 -13.11
N LYS A 104 -28.51 5.99 -13.51
CA LYS A 104 -28.33 7.36 -13.99
C LYS A 104 -27.84 8.29 -12.87
N ILE A 105 -28.37 8.14 -11.66
CA ILE A 105 -27.93 8.89 -10.48
C ILE A 105 -26.46 8.58 -10.16
N MET A 106 -26.09 7.32 -10.14
CA MET A 106 -24.70 6.89 -9.93
C MET A 106 -23.73 7.43 -11.00
N ALA A 107 -24.16 7.44 -12.28
CA ALA A 107 -23.37 8.02 -13.36
C ALA A 107 -23.18 9.54 -13.16
N GLU A 108 -24.20 10.27 -12.70
CA GLU A 108 -24.11 11.69 -12.34
C GLU A 108 -23.12 11.90 -11.19
N MET A 109 -23.17 11.07 -10.13
CA MET A 109 -22.24 11.12 -9.00
C MET A 109 -20.79 10.99 -9.48
N LEU A 110 -20.49 9.99 -10.29
CA LEU A 110 -19.14 9.76 -10.80
C LEU A 110 -18.68 10.88 -11.76
N ALA A 111 -19.56 11.33 -12.66
CA ALA A 111 -19.21 12.34 -13.66
C ALA A 111 -18.89 13.72 -13.05
N THR A 112 -19.39 14.01 -11.86
CA THR A 112 -19.22 15.29 -11.17
C THR A 112 -18.28 15.21 -9.96
N MET A 113 -17.80 14.01 -9.62
CA MET A 113 -16.89 13.76 -8.50
C MET A 113 -15.44 14.11 -8.88
N GLU A 114 -14.69 14.69 -7.95
CA GLU A 114 -13.25 14.85 -8.10
C GLU A 114 -12.54 13.50 -7.98
N THR A 115 -11.85 13.09 -9.05
CA THR A 115 -11.12 11.82 -9.13
C THR A 115 -9.75 11.98 -9.80
N GLY A 116 -8.93 10.95 -9.76
CA GLY A 116 -7.58 10.96 -10.32
C GLY A 116 -6.56 11.47 -9.30
N ARG A 117 -5.64 12.31 -9.74
CA ARG A 117 -4.64 12.92 -8.87
C ARG A 117 -5.21 14.17 -8.21
N LEU A 118 -5.45 14.08 -6.91
CA LEU A 118 -6.04 15.15 -6.11
C LEU A 118 -4.98 16.13 -5.60
N ASP A 119 -3.81 15.62 -5.24
CA ASP A 119 -2.60 16.38 -4.91
C ASP A 119 -1.34 15.53 -5.11
N GLU A 120 -0.17 16.04 -4.72
CA GLU A 120 1.13 15.37 -4.89
C GLU A 120 1.14 13.95 -4.29
N ASN A 121 0.47 13.75 -3.16
CA ASN A 121 0.52 12.52 -2.36
C ASN A 121 -0.84 11.82 -2.23
N THR A 122 -1.85 12.24 -3.02
CA THR A 122 -3.22 11.75 -2.90
C THR A 122 -3.81 11.45 -4.27
N THR A 123 -4.38 10.27 -4.41
CA THR A 123 -5.08 9.84 -5.62
C THR A 123 -6.39 9.14 -5.26
N SER A 124 -7.35 9.19 -6.19
CA SER A 124 -8.58 8.39 -6.12
C SER A 124 -8.92 7.80 -7.48
N ASN A 125 -9.57 6.65 -7.48
CA ASN A 125 -10.04 5.98 -8.69
C ASN A 125 -11.34 5.23 -8.42
N PHE A 126 -12.35 5.48 -9.24
CA PHE A 126 -13.65 4.80 -9.17
C PHE A 126 -13.91 4.13 -10.52
N SER A 127 -13.72 2.83 -10.57
CA SER A 127 -13.78 2.04 -11.80
C SER A 127 -14.85 0.96 -11.80
N HIS A 128 -15.43 0.65 -10.64
CA HIS A 128 -16.47 -0.36 -10.55
C HIS A 128 -17.85 0.29 -10.46
N LEU A 129 -18.60 0.18 -11.58
CA LEU A 129 -19.99 0.63 -11.69
C LEU A 129 -20.83 -0.54 -12.17
N TRP A 130 -21.82 -0.93 -11.41
CA TRP A 130 -22.77 -1.94 -11.86
C TRP A 130 -24.17 -1.75 -11.28
N SER A 131 -25.14 -2.23 -12.02
CA SER A 131 -26.50 -2.38 -11.56
C SER A 131 -26.69 -3.76 -10.93
N LYS A 132 -27.33 -3.83 -9.79
CA LYS A 132 -27.53 -5.09 -9.06
C LYS A 132 -28.83 -5.82 -9.43
N THR A 133 -29.77 -5.16 -10.05
CA THR A 133 -31.14 -5.64 -10.22
C THR A 133 -31.59 -5.80 -11.66
N CYS A 134 -30.83 -5.37 -12.67
CA CYS A 134 -31.33 -5.36 -14.04
C CYS A 134 -30.50 -6.15 -15.03
N GLU A 135 -30.91 -7.41 -15.24
CA GLU A 135 -30.73 -8.06 -16.54
C GLU A 135 -31.80 -7.62 -17.53
N ALA A 136 -32.94 -7.09 -17.08
CA ALA A 136 -34.10 -6.71 -17.89
C ALA A 136 -34.03 -5.21 -18.30
N MET A 137 -33.83 -4.95 -19.60
CA MET A 137 -33.75 -3.60 -20.17
C MET A 137 -35.10 -2.83 -20.15
N ASN A 138 -36.20 -3.49 -19.87
CA ASN A 138 -37.53 -2.88 -19.79
C ASN A 138 -37.93 -2.44 -18.38
N VAL A 139 -36.97 -2.40 -17.43
CA VAL A 139 -37.20 -1.95 -16.05
C VAL A 139 -36.22 -0.81 -15.73
N VAL A 140 -36.73 0.28 -15.13
CA VAL A 140 -35.92 1.36 -14.57
C VAL A 140 -35.06 0.81 -13.42
N CYS A 141 -33.75 1.06 -13.45
CA CYS A 141 -32.82 0.51 -12.48
C CYS A 141 -33.09 1.07 -11.07
N ASP A 142 -33.36 0.20 -10.11
CA ASP A 142 -33.65 0.59 -8.73
C ASP A 142 -32.51 0.38 -7.76
N HIS A 143 -31.39 -0.24 -8.19
CA HIS A 143 -30.23 -0.44 -7.35
C HIS A 143 -28.93 -0.43 -8.16
N ALA A 144 -28.02 0.47 -7.84
CA ALA A 144 -26.72 0.59 -8.46
C ALA A 144 -25.60 0.74 -7.41
N ILE A 145 -24.41 0.29 -7.74
CA ILE A 145 -23.24 0.29 -6.85
C ILE A 145 -22.06 0.95 -7.55
N LEU A 146 -21.43 1.89 -6.86
CA LEU A 146 -20.18 2.53 -7.23
C LEU A 146 -19.11 2.15 -6.22
N ARG A 147 -17.98 1.60 -6.70
CA ARG A 147 -16.80 1.31 -5.89
C ARG A 147 -15.56 1.96 -6.44
N GLY A 148 -14.73 2.41 -5.52
CA GLY A 148 -13.43 2.95 -5.85
C GLY A 148 -12.45 2.85 -4.69
N GLU A 149 -11.27 3.36 -4.93
CA GLU A 149 -10.22 3.47 -3.92
C GLU A 149 -9.70 4.89 -3.82
N MET A 150 -9.18 5.21 -2.67
CA MET A 150 -8.37 6.37 -2.43
C MET A 150 -7.05 5.96 -1.77
N ARG A 151 -5.96 6.62 -2.17
CA ARG A 151 -4.65 6.46 -1.55
C ARG A 151 -4.11 7.81 -1.12
N SER A 152 -3.54 7.88 0.09
CA SER A 152 -2.88 9.08 0.58
C SER A 152 -1.80 8.72 1.61
N ARG A 153 -0.74 9.54 1.68
CA ARG A 153 0.26 9.48 2.76
C ARG A 153 -0.23 10.12 4.06
N SER A 154 -1.43 10.70 4.05
CA SER A 154 -2.09 11.31 5.22
C SER A 154 -3.40 10.62 5.52
N GLY A 155 -3.54 10.08 6.73
CA GLY A 155 -4.81 9.52 7.21
C GLY A 155 -5.92 10.57 7.26
N GLU A 156 -5.60 11.80 7.66
CA GLU A 156 -6.56 12.91 7.69
C GLU A 156 -7.11 13.23 6.29
N LYS A 157 -6.27 13.15 5.24
CA LYS A 157 -6.74 13.35 3.86
C LYS A 157 -7.65 12.21 3.40
N LEU A 158 -7.40 10.97 3.83
CA LEU A 158 -8.31 9.85 3.57
C LEU A 158 -9.70 10.12 4.18
N ASP A 159 -9.74 10.58 5.43
CA ASP A 159 -10.99 10.87 6.13
C ASP A 159 -11.73 12.08 5.53
N ARG A 160 -11.00 13.12 5.14
CA ARG A 160 -11.56 14.31 4.48
C ARG A 160 -12.17 13.98 3.12
N TYR A 161 -11.50 13.14 2.34
CA TYR A 161 -12.05 12.74 1.05
C TYR A 161 -13.25 11.81 1.20
N GLU A 162 -13.26 10.91 2.17
CA GLU A 162 -14.47 10.14 2.47
C GLU A 162 -15.66 11.04 2.79
N ALA A 163 -15.45 12.04 3.64
CA ALA A 163 -16.51 13.00 3.98
C ALA A 163 -17.03 13.75 2.74
N TYR A 164 -16.10 14.17 1.86
CA TYR A 164 -16.47 14.76 0.56
C TYR A 164 -17.26 13.77 -0.30
N PHE A 165 -16.77 12.54 -0.48
CA PHE A 165 -17.45 11.49 -1.25
C PHE A 165 -18.87 11.25 -0.76
N GLN A 166 -19.04 11.10 0.54
CA GLN A 166 -20.35 10.88 1.14
C GLN A 166 -21.27 12.09 0.96
N SER A 167 -20.78 13.32 1.18
CA SER A 167 -21.56 14.54 1.01
C SER A 167 -22.02 14.74 -0.43
N HIS A 168 -21.09 14.59 -1.37
CA HIS A 168 -21.36 14.70 -2.81
C HIS A 168 -22.42 13.69 -3.28
N CYS A 169 -22.27 12.42 -2.90
CA CYS A 169 -23.24 11.40 -3.27
C CYS A 169 -24.62 11.61 -2.61
N ARG A 170 -24.68 12.04 -1.35
CA ARG A 170 -25.96 12.35 -0.68
C ARG A 170 -26.70 13.48 -1.35
N GLU A 171 -26.01 14.58 -1.66
CA GLU A 171 -26.64 15.74 -2.31
C GLU A 171 -27.32 15.35 -3.63
N ILE A 172 -26.63 14.56 -4.47
CA ILE A 172 -27.17 14.11 -5.75
C ILE A 172 -28.34 13.14 -5.55
N ALA A 173 -28.21 12.17 -4.61
CA ALA A 173 -29.26 11.22 -4.32
C ALA A 173 -30.54 11.92 -3.82
N GLU A 174 -30.44 12.83 -2.87
CA GLU A 174 -31.55 13.60 -2.31
C GLU A 174 -32.23 14.44 -3.37
N LYS A 175 -31.46 15.14 -4.20
CA LYS A 175 -31.98 15.94 -5.33
C LYS A 175 -32.80 15.12 -6.33
N ARG A 176 -32.46 13.83 -6.47
CA ARG A 176 -33.11 12.86 -7.38
C ARG A 176 -34.15 11.97 -6.70
N GLY A 177 -34.38 12.15 -5.40
CA GLY A 177 -35.35 11.37 -4.62
C GLY A 177 -34.91 9.94 -4.35
N ALA A 178 -33.62 9.65 -4.45
CA ALA A 178 -32.99 8.35 -4.16
C ALA A 178 -32.42 8.31 -2.75
N ARG A 179 -32.17 7.10 -2.23
CA ARG A 179 -31.43 6.86 -1.00
C ARG A 179 -30.02 6.34 -1.34
N VAL A 180 -29.03 6.71 -0.55
CA VAL A 180 -27.66 6.20 -0.70
C VAL A 180 -27.13 5.66 0.62
N GLU A 181 -26.43 4.53 0.55
CA GLU A 181 -25.72 3.92 1.67
C GLU A 181 -24.23 3.82 1.33
N PHE A 182 -23.38 3.91 2.35
CA PHE A 182 -21.93 3.91 2.17
C PHE A 182 -21.26 2.78 2.94
N LYS A 183 -20.12 2.29 2.38
CA LYS A 183 -19.19 1.44 3.10
C LYS A 183 -17.79 1.95 2.88
N ARG A 184 -16.94 1.80 3.91
CA ARG A 184 -15.51 2.03 3.87
C ARG A 184 -14.78 0.84 4.44
N GLU A 185 -13.67 0.48 3.81
CA GLU A 185 -12.70 -0.46 4.32
C GLU A 185 -11.31 0.17 4.20
N ASN A 186 -10.48 0.03 5.22
CA ASN A 186 -9.09 0.46 5.18
C ASN A 186 -8.20 -0.78 5.18
N PRO A 187 -7.78 -1.29 4.03
CA PRO A 187 -6.89 -2.44 3.95
C PRO A 187 -5.59 -2.23 4.72
N PHE A 188 -5.06 -1.01 4.71
CA PHE A 188 -3.90 -0.58 5.47
C PHE A 188 -3.87 0.96 5.61
N LEU A 189 -3.25 1.45 6.69
CA LEU A 189 -3.05 2.87 6.96
C LEU A 189 -1.69 3.36 6.41
N PRO A 190 -1.49 4.67 6.22
CA PRO A 190 -0.20 5.21 5.85
C PRO A 190 0.79 5.13 7.01
N PHE A 191 2.09 5.14 6.68
CA PHE A 191 3.16 5.33 7.66
C PHE A 191 4.21 6.29 7.11
N PHE A 192 4.97 6.88 8.03
CA PHE A 192 6.12 7.73 7.71
C PHE A 192 7.18 7.60 8.82
N ILE A 193 8.42 7.39 8.43
CA ILE A 193 9.59 7.31 9.30
C ILE A 193 10.47 8.52 8.99
N PRO A 194 10.81 9.36 10.00
CA PRO A 194 11.68 10.52 9.82
C PRO A 194 13.07 10.12 9.30
N GLU A 195 13.66 10.96 8.43
CA GLU A 195 14.95 10.68 7.80
C GLU A 195 16.12 10.62 8.80
N ASP A 196 15.98 11.27 9.93
CA ASP A 196 16.95 11.28 11.05
C ASP A 196 16.80 10.06 11.97
N SER A 197 15.87 9.13 11.70
CA SER A 197 15.75 7.91 12.47
C SER A 197 16.98 7.02 12.34
N GLU A 198 17.36 6.36 13.44
CA GLU A 198 18.51 5.44 13.49
C GLU A 198 18.45 4.39 12.37
N MET A 199 17.27 3.84 12.07
CA MET A 199 17.10 2.84 11.01
C MET A 199 17.50 3.38 9.64
N ILE A 200 17.10 4.59 9.29
CA ILE A 200 17.45 5.23 8.01
C ILE A 200 18.91 5.58 7.97
N GLN A 201 19.48 6.04 9.07
CA GLN A 201 20.91 6.36 9.17
C GLN A 201 21.78 5.12 8.94
N ILE A 202 21.43 3.97 9.54
CA ILE A 202 22.16 2.71 9.34
C ILE A 202 22.16 2.30 7.86
N VAL A 203 21.02 2.36 7.17
CA VAL A 203 20.96 2.05 5.74
C VAL A 203 21.75 3.06 4.91
N THR A 204 21.64 4.33 5.26
CA THR A 204 22.36 5.43 4.59
C THR A 204 23.89 5.26 4.71
N GLU A 205 24.40 4.97 5.90
CA GLU A 205 25.81 4.69 6.13
C GLU A 205 26.28 3.44 5.37
N SER A 206 25.51 2.35 5.44
CA SER A 206 25.81 1.12 4.69
C SER A 206 25.94 1.38 3.20
N LEU A 207 25.02 2.14 2.60
CA LEU A 207 25.05 2.50 1.18
C LEU A 207 26.27 3.37 0.83
N LYS A 208 26.58 4.37 1.64
CA LYS A 208 27.75 5.23 1.43
C LYS A 208 29.06 4.45 1.47
N GLU A 209 29.20 3.49 2.39
CA GLU A 209 30.35 2.58 2.42
C GLU A 209 30.48 1.73 1.17
N MET A 210 29.36 1.42 0.48
CA MET A 210 29.33 0.72 -0.81
C MET A 210 29.58 1.68 -1.99
N GLY A 211 29.71 2.99 -1.75
CA GLY A 211 29.83 4.00 -2.82
C GLY A 211 28.51 4.25 -3.56
N ILE A 212 27.37 3.93 -2.93
CA ILE A 212 26.04 4.10 -3.49
C ILE A 212 25.36 5.30 -2.82
N GLU A 213 24.84 6.24 -3.63
CA GLU A 213 24.14 7.42 -3.13
C GLU A 213 22.75 7.05 -2.60
N PRO A 214 22.45 7.32 -1.32
CA PRO A 214 21.14 7.07 -0.74
C PRO A 214 20.06 7.97 -1.32
N GLN A 215 18.89 7.40 -1.60
CA GLN A 215 17.71 8.12 -2.07
C GLN A 215 16.52 7.82 -1.15
N ILE A 216 16.25 8.73 -0.21
CA ILE A 216 15.15 8.59 0.74
C ILE A 216 13.89 9.16 0.10
N ASN A 217 12.89 8.34 -0.11
CA ASN A 217 11.59 8.79 -0.64
C ASN A 217 10.48 7.80 -0.25
N GLY A 218 9.24 8.30 -0.28
CA GLY A 218 8.10 7.43 0.00
C GLY A 218 7.74 6.50 -1.16
N GLY A 219 7.18 5.36 -0.85
CA GLY A 219 6.58 4.43 -1.80
C GLY A 219 5.29 4.96 -2.44
N GLY A 220 4.90 4.40 -3.59
CA GLY A 220 3.63 4.68 -4.27
C GLY A 220 2.54 3.66 -3.96
N GLY A 221 2.90 2.47 -3.49
CA GLY A 221 2.03 1.36 -3.10
C GLY A 221 2.06 1.07 -1.60
N GLY A 222 1.20 0.17 -1.15
CA GLY A 222 1.30 -0.44 0.17
C GLY A 222 2.30 -1.59 0.15
N MET A 223 2.80 -1.96 1.29
CA MET A 223 3.70 -3.08 1.55
C MET A 223 3.41 -3.67 2.93
N ASP A 224 3.96 -4.80 3.26
CA ASP A 224 3.83 -5.39 4.60
C ASP A 224 4.27 -4.44 5.72
N GLY A 225 5.21 -3.54 5.44
CA GLY A 225 5.61 -2.46 6.34
C GLY A 225 4.46 -1.56 6.81
N ASN A 226 3.39 -1.37 6.01
CA ASN A 226 2.21 -0.65 6.47
C ASN A 226 1.54 -1.35 7.65
N ILE A 227 1.41 -2.67 7.57
CA ILE A 227 0.76 -3.48 8.60
C ILE A 227 1.64 -3.58 9.86
N PHE A 228 2.92 -3.83 9.69
CA PHE A 228 3.83 -3.93 10.84
C PHE A 228 3.98 -2.60 11.58
N ASN A 229 4.05 -1.46 10.88
CA ASN A 229 4.03 -0.14 11.51
C ASN A 229 2.74 0.08 12.34
N GLN A 230 1.58 -0.33 11.85
CA GLN A 230 0.31 -0.28 12.61
C GLN A 230 0.35 -1.19 13.84
N LYS A 231 1.08 -2.29 13.80
CA LYS A 231 1.26 -3.23 14.90
C LYS A 231 2.39 -2.84 15.87
N GLY A 232 3.01 -1.66 15.70
CA GLY A 232 4.05 -1.14 16.58
C GLY A 232 5.45 -1.68 16.32
N ILE A 233 5.70 -2.24 15.14
CA ILE A 233 7.05 -2.57 14.64
C ILE A 233 7.42 -1.50 13.62
N THR A 234 8.45 -0.70 13.90
CA THR A 234 8.92 0.34 12.99
C THR A 234 9.57 -0.29 11.76
N CYS A 235 9.04 -0.01 10.56
CA CYS A 235 9.50 -0.61 9.32
C CYS A 235 9.98 0.44 8.31
N VAL A 236 11.09 0.13 7.63
CA VAL A 236 11.64 0.89 6.51
C VAL A 236 11.78 -0.05 5.32
N GLY A 237 11.35 0.39 4.13
CA GLY A 237 11.47 -0.37 2.90
C GLY A 237 12.83 -0.14 2.22
N ILE A 238 13.34 -1.17 1.55
CA ILE A 238 14.61 -1.14 0.79
C ILE A 238 14.36 -1.71 -0.59
N ALA A 239 14.84 -1.03 -1.63
CA ALA A 239 14.77 -1.52 -3.00
C ALA A 239 15.80 -2.61 -3.28
N THR A 240 15.44 -3.57 -4.13
CA THR A 240 16.27 -4.76 -4.46
C THR A 240 16.64 -4.85 -5.93
N GLY A 241 16.33 -3.83 -6.74
CA GLY A 241 16.75 -3.75 -8.14
C GLY A 241 15.73 -4.25 -9.16
N TYR A 242 14.49 -4.59 -8.77
CA TYR A 242 13.44 -4.96 -9.71
C TYR A 242 12.64 -3.76 -10.20
N PHE A 243 12.05 -3.91 -11.39
CA PHE A 243 11.26 -2.88 -12.07
C PHE A 243 10.12 -3.50 -12.87
N LYS A 244 9.10 -2.69 -13.17
CA LYS A 244 7.91 -3.08 -13.95
C LYS A 244 7.19 -4.29 -13.37
N ASN A 245 7.21 -4.41 -12.04
CA ASN A 245 6.48 -5.46 -11.32
C ASN A 245 5.00 -5.47 -11.72
N HIS A 246 4.30 -6.57 -11.46
CA HIS A 246 2.91 -6.83 -11.86
C HIS A 246 2.70 -6.83 -13.39
N SER A 247 3.76 -7.01 -14.18
CA SER A 247 3.67 -7.09 -15.64
C SER A 247 4.60 -8.16 -16.23
N THR A 248 4.34 -8.55 -17.47
CA THR A 248 5.23 -9.48 -18.20
C THR A 248 6.55 -8.84 -18.66
N GLU A 249 6.70 -7.54 -18.45
CA GLU A 249 7.91 -6.78 -18.72
C GLU A 249 8.81 -6.62 -17.48
N GLU A 250 8.46 -7.29 -16.38
CA GLU A 250 9.24 -7.28 -15.16
C GLU A 250 10.68 -7.69 -15.42
N TYR A 251 11.63 -6.95 -14.87
CA TYR A 251 13.05 -7.23 -14.97
C TYR A 251 13.79 -6.87 -13.69
N LEU A 252 14.97 -7.45 -13.52
CA LEU A 252 15.86 -7.25 -12.39
C LEU A 252 17.24 -6.80 -12.88
N HIS A 253 17.77 -5.74 -12.29
CA HIS A 253 19.17 -5.34 -12.47
C HIS A 253 20.08 -6.24 -11.67
N LEU A 254 20.94 -7.03 -12.34
CA LEU A 254 21.80 -8.01 -11.66
C LEU A 254 22.79 -7.36 -10.68
N ASP A 255 23.39 -6.21 -11.04
CA ASP A 255 24.32 -5.52 -10.15
C ASP A 255 23.60 -5.05 -8.87
N ASP A 256 22.39 -4.49 -8.99
CA ASP A 256 21.58 -4.08 -7.85
C ASP A 256 21.17 -5.27 -6.98
N PHE A 257 20.84 -6.39 -7.60
CA PHE A 257 20.50 -7.64 -6.92
C PHE A 257 21.67 -8.19 -6.08
N TYR A 258 22.89 -8.20 -6.62
CA TYR A 258 24.05 -8.60 -5.84
C TYR A 258 24.37 -7.61 -4.71
N HIS A 259 24.27 -6.31 -4.98
CA HIS A 259 24.47 -5.29 -3.96
C HIS A 259 23.38 -5.34 -2.86
N ALA A 260 22.18 -5.80 -3.14
CA ALA A 260 21.14 -5.95 -2.12
C ALA A 260 21.55 -6.95 -1.03
N GLY A 261 22.15 -8.09 -1.39
CA GLY A 261 22.70 -9.02 -0.41
C GLY A 261 23.86 -8.44 0.40
N GLU A 262 24.78 -7.71 -0.25
CA GLU A 262 25.86 -6.99 0.43
C GLU A 262 25.33 -5.92 1.39
N LEU A 263 24.30 -5.14 0.98
CA LEU A 263 23.67 -4.14 1.83
C LEU A 263 23.07 -4.76 3.09
N VAL A 264 22.38 -5.89 2.97
CA VAL A 264 21.83 -6.61 4.12
C VAL A 264 22.93 -7.02 5.10
N ALA A 265 24.05 -7.58 4.60
CA ALA A 265 25.18 -7.96 5.43
C ALA A 265 25.76 -6.75 6.20
N ARG A 266 25.88 -5.59 5.54
CA ARG A 266 26.40 -4.37 6.14
C ARG A 266 25.46 -3.81 7.22
N ILE A 267 24.15 -3.75 6.96
CA ILE A 267 23.13 -3.37 7.93
C ILE A 267 23.25 -4.23 9.19
N ILE A 268 23.34 -5.56 9.03
CA ILE A 268 23.49 -6.48 10.16
C ILE A 268 24.76 -6.18 10.96
N CYS A 269 25.89 -5.91 10.29
CA CYS A 269 27.14 -5.59 10.96
C CYS A 269 27.10 -4.24 11.69
N LEU A 270 26.49 -3.20 11.10
CA LEU A 270 26.37 -1.88 11.73
C LEU A 270 25.43 -1.91 12.92
N LEU A 271 24.34 -2.65 12.87
CA LEU A 271 23.42 -2.85 14.01
C LEU A 271 24.12 -3.43 15.26
N TYR A 272 25.20 -4.21 15.09
CA TYR A 272 25.98 -4.73 16.20
C TYR A 272 26.94 -3.67 16.79
N THR A 273 27.46 -2.76 15.97
CA THR A 273 28.47 -1.77 16.40
C THR A 273 27.86 -0.47 16.92
N SER A 274 26.60 -0.19 16.62
CA SER A 274 25.87 0.96 17.17
C SER A 274 25.59 0.71 18.66
N PRO A 275 26.00 1.62 19.58
CA PRO A 275 25.70 1.46 21.00
C PRO A 275 24.18 1.49 21.20
N SER A 276 23.64 0.41 21.76
CA SER A 276 22.24 0.39 22.16
C SER A 276 21.96 1.52 23.16
N PRO A 277 20.84 2.25 23.04
CA PRO A 277 20.44 3.23 24.05
C PRO A 277 20.35 2.68 25.48
N ARG A 278 20.41 1.37 25.66
CA ARG A 278 20.41 0.69 26.96
C ARG A 278 21.80 0.57 27.61
N ASP A 279 22.88 0.82 26.87
CA ASP A 279 24.25 0.72 27.37
C ASP A 279 24.78 2.06 27.91
N CYS A 280 23.95 3.11 27.92
CA CYS A 280 24.24 4.44 28.46
C CYS A 280 23.50 4.75 29.77
N SER A 281 23.12 3.75 30.54
CA SER A 281 22.49 3.93 31.86
C SER A 281 23.33 3.35 33.00
#